data_4fc51615bbdeb95e0ded67e8bb33dfb7
#
_entry.id   4fc51615bbdeb95e0ded67e8bb33dfb7
#
_cell.length_a   1.000
_cell.length_b   1.000
_cell.length_c   1.000
_cell.angle_alpha   90.00
_cell.angle_beta   90.00
_cell.angle_gamma   90.00
#
_symmetry.space_group_name_H-M   'P 1'
#
loop_
_entity.id
_entity.type
_entity.pdbx_description
1 polymer ?
#
loop_
_entity_poly.entity_id
_entity_poly.type
_entity_poly.pdbx_seq_one_letter_code
_entity_poly.pdbx_strand_id
1 'polypeptide(L)'
;ILIVIVCIAILGRAFYIQQVEGKYRRSLSDSLHQRIVEIPAARGTIYSEDGQMLSTNMPRFDIYIDFRVEPLHEKSGKIFRENIDSLSISLATLFKDKSAEGYKNELTKAFEASEGNYELRKKIDYREYLTLIKFPMFRLGRYKSGLIAQEKNFRLNPYENIGYRTI
;
A
#
# COMPACT_ATOMS: atom_id res chain seq x y z
N ILE A 1 -29.73 -47.90 -8.23
CA ILE A 1 -29.73 -47.55 -9.66
C ILE A 1 -29.84 -46.03 -9.84
N LEU A 2 -30.79 -45.35 -9.21
CA LEU A 2 -30.99 -43.87 -9.34
C LEU A 2 -29.73 -43.08 -8.99
N ILE A 3 -29.05 -43.43 -7.89
CA ILE A 3 -27.81 -42.74 -7.43
C ILE A 3 -26.70 -42.89 -8.49
N VAL A 4 -26.55 -44.05 -9.10
CA VAL A 4 -25.54 -44.29 -10.14
C VAL A 4 -25.77 -43.39 -11.36
N ILE A 5 -27.03 -43.27 -11.78
CA ILE A 5 -27.41 -42.40 -12.92
C ILE A 5 -27.06 -40.93 -12.61
N VAL A 6 -27.36 -40.47 -11.40
CA VAL A 6 -27.03 -39.10 -10.96
C VAL A 6 -25.50 -38.87 -10.93
N CYS A 7 -24.73 -39.84 -10.42
CA CYS A 7 -23.27 -39.74 -10.44
C CYS A 7 -22.70 -39.66 -11.86
N ILE A 8 -23.20 -40.47 -12.79
CA ILE A 8 -22.78 -40.45 -14.20
C ILE A 8 -23.12 -39.07 -14.83
N ALA A 9 -24.29 -38.52 -14.55
CA ALA A 9 -24.69 -37.22 -15.07
C ALA A 9 -23.79 -36.09 -14.56
N ILE A 10 -23.43 -36.14 -13.25
CA ILE A 10 -22.50 -35.13 -12.65
C ILE A 10 -21.10 -35.23 -13.28
N LEU A 11 -20.57 -36.44 -13.40
CA LEU A 11 -19.24 -36.64 -14.01
C LEU A 11 -19.23 -36.23 -15.49
N GLY A 12 -20.28 -36.57 -16.25
CA GLY A 12 -20.42 -36.14 -17.63
C GLY A 12 -20.48 -34.61 -17.76
N ARG A 13 -21.20 -33.94 -16.87
CA ARG A 13 -21.26 -32.46 -16.84
C ARG A 13 -19.94 -31.85 -16.47
N ALA A 14 -19.24 -32.38 -15.50
CA ALA A 14 -17.91 -31.92 -15.09
C ALA A 14 -16.89 -32.04 -16.24
N PHE A 15 -16.91 -33.18 -16.92
CA PHE A 15 -16.06 -33.41 -18.11
C PHE A 15 -16.37 -32.44 -19.24
N TYR A 16 -17.65 -32.20 -19.53
CA TYR A 16 -18.06 -31.23 -20.54
C TYR A 16 -17.54 -29.82 -20.21
N ILE A 17 -17.72 -29.36 -18.99
CA ILE A 17 -17.22 -28.02 -18.53
C ILE A 17 -15.71 -27.94 -18.68
N GLN A 18 -14.96 -28.96 -18.31
CA GLN A 18 -13.50 -28.96 -18.41
C GLN A 18 -13.01 -28.90 -19.87
N GLN A 19 -13.63 -29.65 -20.78
CA GLN A 19 -13.16 -29.73 -22.16
C GLN A 19 -13.67 -28.59 -23.04
N VAL A 20 -14.93 -28.19 -22.90
CA VAL A 20 -15.56 -27.20 -23.78
C VAL A 20 -15.40 -25.78 -23.23
N GLU A 21 -15.72 -25.56 -21.96
CA GLU A 21 -15.69 -24.23 -21.34
C GLU A 21 -14.37 -23.90 -20.68
N GLY A 22 -13.50 -24.89 -20.44
CA GLY A 22 -12.27 -24.74 -19.66
C GLY A 22 -11.31 -23.69 -20.22
N LYS A 23 -11.16 -23.60 -21.54
CA LYS A 23 -10.32 -22.58 -22.18
C LYS A 23 -10.88 -21.17 -21.97
N TYR A 24 -12.15 -20.97 -22.18
CA TYR A 24 -12.81 -19.67 -21.98
C TYR A 24 -12.75 -19.22 -20.53
N ARG A 25 -13.04 -20.11 -19.58
CA ARG A 25 -13.00 -19.78 -18.15
C ARG A 25 -11.59 -19.46 -17.65
N ARG A 26 -10.56 -20.16 -18.17
CA ARG A 26 -9.16 -19.84 -17.87
C ARG A 26 -8.76 -18.48 -18.44
N SER A 27 -9.09 -18.20 -19.70
CA SER A 27 -8.77 -16.88 -20.29
C SER A 27 -9.46 -15.72 -19.53
N LEU A 28 -10.70 -15.95 -19.07
CA LEU A 28 -11.40 -14.96 -18.24
C LEU A 28 -10.71 -14.77 -16.88
N SER A 29 -10.31 -15.85 -16.23
CA SER A 29 -9.54 -15.80 -14.98
C SER A 29 -8.23 -15.09 -15.15
N ASP A 30 -7.48 -15.39 -16.20
CA ASP A 30 -6.19 -14.74 -16.50
C ASP A 30 -6.37 -13.25 -16.74
N SER A 31 -7.40 -12.83 -17.45
CA SER A 31 -7.69 -11.41 -17.70
C SER A 31 -8.06 -10.63 -16.44
N LEU A 32 -8.71 -11.30 -15.46
CA LEU A 32 -9.06 -10.68 -14.17
C LEU A 32 -7.85 -10.58 -13.22
N HIS A 33 -6.88 -11.48 -13.33
CA HIS A 33 -5.72 -11.53 -12.45
C HIS A 33 -4.47 -10.82 -13.02
N GLN A 34 -4.43 -10.59 -14.34
CA GLN A 34 -3.33 -9.87 -14.98
C GLN A 34 -3.68 -8.39 -15.11
N ARG A 35 -3.06 -7.57 -14.27
CA ARG A 35 -3.11 -6.12 -14.41
C ARG A 35 -1.80 -5.66 -15.05
N ILE A 36 -1.90 -5.10 -16.26
CA ILE A 36 -0.77 -4.40 -16.86
C ILE A 36 -0.53 -3.13 -16.07
N VAL A 37 0.59 -3.05 -15.37
CA VAL A 37 1.02 -1.86 -14.64
C VAL A 37 2.15 -1.24 -15.43
N GLU A 38 1.95 0.00 -15.89
CA GLU A 38 3.02 0.79 -16.46
C GLU A 38 4.01 1.15 -15.34
N ILE A 39 5.23 0.64 -15.44
CA ILE A 39 6.31 0.99 -14.53
C ILE A 39 7.00 2.21 -15.13
N PRO A 40 6.89 3.42 -14.52
CA PRO A 40 7.56 4.59 -15.03
C PRO A 40 9.07 4.38 -15.00
N ALA A 41 9.75 4.76 -16.08
CA ALA A 41 11.20 4.65 -16.18
C ALA A 41 11.87 5.50 -15.08
N ALA A 42 12.83 4.91 -14.37
CA ALA A 42 13.66 5.63 -13.42
C ALA A 42 14.65 6.52 -14.19
N ARG A 43 14.60 7.83 -13.95
CA ARG A 43 15.57 8.77 -14.55
C ARG A 43 16.90 8.63 -13.84
N GLY A 44 18.00 8.66 -14.57
CA GLY A 44 19.35 8.64 -14.03
C GLY A 44 19.74 9.94 -13.29
N THR A 45 20.91 9.92 -12.68
CA THR A 45 21.53 11.08 -12.04
C THR A 45 22.32 11.88 -13.09
N ILE A 46 22.26 13.20 -13.02
CA ILE A 46 23.01 14.11 -13.87
C ILE A 46 24.08 14.76 -13.03
N TYR A 47 25.33 14.72 -13.52
CA TYR A 47 26.47 15.32 -12.87
C TYR A 47 27.00 16.50 -13.70
N SER A 48 27.64 17.46 -13.05
CA SER A 48 28.45 18.47 -13.72
C SER A 48 29.79 17.91 -14.17
N GLU A 49 30.57 18.66 -14.94
CA GLU A 49 31.93 18.31 -15.34
C GLU A 49 32.85 18.07 -14.12
N ASP A 50 32.64 18.81 -13.04
CA ASP A 50 33.36 18.68 -11.77
C ASP A 50 32.88 17.51 -10.90
N GLY A 51 31.96 16.68 -11.39
CA GLY A 51 31.41 15.52 -10.67
C GLY A 51 30.37 15.87 -9.60
N GLN A 52 29.87 17.11 -9.55
CA GLN A 52 28.83 17.51 -8.62
C GLN A 52 27.46 17.02 -9.14
N MET A 53 26.62 16.52 -8.25
CA MET A 53 25.29 16.04 -8.58
C MET A 53 24.35 17.22 -8.85
N LEU A 54 23.94 17.41 -10.10
CA LEU A 54 23.00 18.44 -10.50
C LEU A 54 21.55 18.02 -10.32
N SER A 55 21.25 16.76 -10.58
CA SER A 55 19.89 16.25 -10.42
C SER A 55 19.89 14.74 -10.27
N THR A 56 19.07 14.22 -9.37
CA THR A 56 18.92 12.79 -9.12
C THR A 56 17.50 12.42 -8.77
N ASN A 57 17.15 11.14 -8.93
CA ASN A 57 15.90 10.61 -8.41
C ASN A 57 16.10 10.12 -6.98
N MET A 58 15.22 10.57 -6.09
CA MET A 58 15.13 10.04 -4.72
C MET A 58 13.79 9.37 -4.50
N PRO A 59 13.76 8.15 -3.99
CA PRO A 59 12.51 7.52 -3.59
C PRO A 59 11.92 8.26 -2.39
N ARG A 60 10.67 8.64 -2.49
CA ARG A 60 9.83 9.17 -1.42
C ARG A 60 8.62 8.27 -1.24
N PHE A 61 8.07 8.23 -0.06
CA PHE A 61 6.95 7.37 0.26
C PHE A 61 5.74 8.21 0.65
N ASP A 62 4.61 7.93 0.00
CA ASP A 62 3.32 8.41 0.45
C ASP A 62 2.68 7.30 1.30
N ILE A 63 2.28 7.65 2.51
CA ILE A 63 1.77 6.70 3.49
C ILE A 63 0.27 6.88 3.65
N TYR A 64 -0.43 5.77 3.47
CA TYR A 64 -1.87 5.67 3.66
C TYR A 64 -2.20 4.55 4.66
N ILE A 65 -3.37 4.65 5.25
CA ILE A 65 -3.91 3.59 6.12
C ILE A 65 -5.28 3.20 5.58
N ASP A 66 -5.47 1.90 5.36
CA ASP A 66 -6.78 1.33 5.07
C ASP A 66 -7.41 0.81 6.36
N PHE A 67 -8.37 1.56 6.88
CA PHE A 67 -9.10 1.16 8.09
C PHE A 67 -10.21 0.15 7.84
N ARG A 68 -10.44 -0.27 6.57
CA ARG A 68 -11.44 -1.31 6.25
C ARG A 68 -10.92 -2.72 6.41
N VAL A 69 -9.62 -2.90 6.67
CA VAL A 69 -9.06 -4.24 6.83
C VAL A 69 -9.69 -4.95 8.02
N GLU A 70 -10.20 -6.15 7.76
CA GLU A 70 -10.97 -6.95 8.72
C GLU A 70 -10.25 -7.15 10.09
N PRO A 71 -8.93 -7.47 10.16
CA PRO A 71 -8.24 -7.65 11.43
C PRO A 71 -8.26 -6.43 12.35
N LEU A 72 -8.39 -5.22 11.83
CA LEU A 72 -8.50 -4.01 12.66
C LEU A 72 -9.85 -3.91 13.37
N HIS A 73 -10.91 -4.52 12.81
CA HIS A 73 -12.27 -4.53 13.38
C HIS A 73 -12.55 -5.77 14.21
N GLU A 74 -11.73 -6.83 14.13
CA GLU A 74 -11.87 -8.01 14.94
C GLU A 74 -11.83 -7.68 16.43
N LYS A 75 -12.61 -8.45 17.22
CA LYS A 75 -12.70 -8.30 18.68
C LYS A 75 -12.97 -6.83 19.10
N SER A 76 -13.90 -6.19 18.41
CA SER A 76 -14.30 -4.80 18.64
C SER A 76 -13.15 -3.78 18.48
N GLY A 77 -12.25 -4.03 17.52
CA GLY A 77 -11.15 -3.12 17.23
C GLY A 77 -10.01 -3.18 18.24
N LYS A 78 -9.77 -4.34 18.84
CA LYS A 78 -8.75 -4.52 19.88
C LYS A 78 -7.37 -4.06 19.42
N ILE A 79 -6.94 -4.46 18.22
CA ILE A 79 -5.61 -4.11 17.69
C ILE A 79 -5.45 -2.58 17.61
N PHE A 80 -6.47 -1.87 17.13
CA PHE A 80 -6.44 -0.42 17.04
C PHE A 80 -6.40 0.22 18.41
N ARG A 81 -7.34 -0.14 19.30
CA ARG A 81 -7.48 0.47 20.64
C ARG A 81 -6.25 0.28 21.52
N GLU A 82 -5.60 -0.87 21.48
CA GLU A 82 -4.40 -1.15 22.26
C GLU A 82 -3.16 -0.39 21.78
N ASN A 83 -3.11 -0.04 20.49
CA ASN A 83 -1.92 0.56 19.90
C ASN A 83 -2.06 2.06 19.60
N ILE A 84 -3.27 2.62 19.57
CA ILE A 84 -3.52 3.99 19.11
C ILE A 84 -2.76 5.04 19.93
N ASP A 85 -2.69 4.91 21.25
CA ASP A 85 -2.00 5.86 22.12
C ASP A 85 -0.48 5.86 21.83
N SER A 86 0.12 4.68 21.82
CA SER A 86 1.54 4.53 21.52
C SER A 86 1.89 4.93 20.08
N LEU A 87 1.00 4.63 19.13
CA LEU A 87 1.16 5.04 17.74
C LEU A 87 1.11 6.56 17.59
N SER A 88 0.14 7.21 18.22
CA SER A 88 -0.03 8.67 18.16
C SER A 88 1.17 9.42 18.73
N ILE A 89 1.73 8.94 19.85
CA ILE A 89 2.95 9.48 20.46
C ILE A 89 4.14 9.31 19.49
N SER A 90 4.26 8.12 18.91
CA SER A 90 5.37 7.82 17.97
C SER A 90 5.30 8.69 16.72
N LEU A 91 4.10 8.89 16.15
CA LEU A 91 3.88 9.77 15.00
C LEU A 91 4.18 11.23 15.31
N ALA A 92 3.71 11.74 16.46
CA ALA A 92 3.99 13.10 16.91
C ALA A 92 5.49 13.33 17.12
N THR A 93 6.21 12.33 17.63
CA THR A 93 7.67 12.41 17.84
C THR A 93 8.44 12.41 16.51
N LEU A 94 8.00 11.59 15.53
CA LEU A 94 8.66 11.47 14.23
C LEU A 94 8.44 12.73 13.38
N PHE A 95 7.19 13.15 13.21
CA PHE A 95 6.84 14.21 12.26
C PHE A 95 6.84 15.62 12.86
N LYS A 96 6.63 15.76 14.17
CA LYS A 96 6.67 17.03 14.93
C LYS A 96 5.77 18.14 14.36
N ASP A 97 4.71 17.76 13.65
CA ASP A 97 3.77 18.69 13.00
C ASP A 97 2.46 18.83 13.79
N LYS A 98 2.07 17.76 14.53
CA LYS A 98 0.85 17.72 15.34
C LYS A 98 1.14 17.12 16.71
N SER A 99 0.28 17.43 17.67
CA SER A 99 0.31 16.79 19.00
C SER A 99 -0.12 15.32 18.93
N ALA A 100 0.27 14.53 19.91
CA ALA A 100 -0.17 13.14 20.02
C ALA A 100 -1.70 13.02 20.11
N GLU A 101 -2.36 13.94 20.82
CA GLU A 101 -3.83 14.00 20.88
C GLU A 101 -4.45 14.33 19.52
N GLY A 102 -3.82 15.22 18.72
CA GLY A 102 -4.24 15.53 17.37
C GLY A 102 -4.25 14.29 16.49
N TYR A 103 -3.15 13.54 16.48
CA TYR A 103 -3.07 12.27 15.75
C TYR A 103 -4.08 11.24 16.26
N LYS A 104 -4.24 11.09 17.57
CA LYS A 104 -5.21 10.17 18.16
C LYS A 104 -6.62 10.47 17.68
N ASN A 105 -7.03 11.73 17.74
CA ASN A 105 -8.38 12.15 17.35
C ASN A 105 -8.65 11.94 15.86
N GLU A 106 -7.69 12.29 15.00
CA GLU A 106 -7.82 12.11 13.56
C GLU A 106 -7.89 10.62 13.19
N LEU A 107 -6.99 9.79 13.71
CA LEU A 107 -6.97 8.35 13.45
C LEU A 107 -8.22 7.64 13.99
N THR A 108 -8.72 8.07 15.16
CA THR A 108 -9.95 7.50 15.72
C THR A 108 -11.16 7.83 14.85
N LYS A 109 -11.28 9.07 14.38
CA LYS A 109 -12.36 9.46 13.44
C LYS A 109 -12.29 8.66 12.12
N ALA A 110 -11.08 8.50 11.55
CA ALA A 110 -10.89 7.74 10.33
C ALA A 110 -11.21 6.24 10.53
N PHE A 111 -10.87 5.68 11.69
CA PHE A 111 -11.21 4.31 12.05
C PHE A 111 -12.72 4.12 12.21
N GLU A 112 -13.42 5.02 12.91
CA GLU A 112 -14.88 4.98 13.08
C GLU A 112 -15.63 5.13 11.74
N ALA A 113 -15.09 5.97 10.84
CA ALA A 113 -15.61 6.13 9.49
C ALA A 113 -15.26 4.95 8.57
N SER A 114 -14.43 3.98 9.00
CA SER A 114 -13.90 2.89 8.18
C SER A 114 -13.30 3.41 6.86
N GLU A 115 -12.45 4.44 6.94
CA GLU A 115 -11.86 5.07 5.78
C GLU A 115 -10.86 4.16 5.08
N GLY A 116 -11.06 3.92 3.78
CA GLY A 116 -10.25 2.93 3.05
C GLY A 116 -8.93 3.43 2.49
N ASN A 117 -8.70 4.73 2.56
CA ASN A 117 -7.48 5.33 2.02
C ASN A 117 -7.14 6.63 2.77
N TYR A 118 -7.08 6.52 4.10
CA TYR A 118 -6.70 7.65 4.93
C TYR A 118 -5.25 8.06 4.66
N GLU A 119 -5.07 9.30 4.23
CA GLU A 119 -3.75 9.87 3.96
C GLU A 119 -3.07 10.29 5.26
N LEU A 120 -2.07 9.50 5.69
CA LEU A 120 -1.32 9.82 6.91
C LEU A 120 -0.25 10.89 6.64
N ARG A 121 0.58 10.66 5.63
CA ARG A 121 1.66 11.58 5.27
C ARG A 121 2.16 11.33 3.85
N LYS A 122 2.50 12.40 3.14
CA LYS A 122 3.14 12.33 1.82
C LYS A 122 4.62 12.68 1.87
N LYS A 123 5.35 12.18 0.89
CA LYS A 123 6.74 12.56 0.59
C LYS A 123 7.72 12.32 1.74
N ILE A 124 7.51 11.28 2.56
CA ILE A 124 8.45 10.93 3.62
C ILE A 124 9.73 10.32 3.05
N ASP A 125 10.83 10.52 3.75
CA ASP A 125 12.11 9.93 3.42
C ASP A 125 12.16 8.43 3.70
N TYR A 126 13.06 7.72 3.03
CA TYR A 126 13.29 6.30 3.27
C TYR A 126 13.64 5.98 4.74
N ARG A 127 14.40 6.85 5.40
CA ARG A 127 14.74 6.70 6.84
C ARG A 127 13.51 6.83 7.73
N GLU A 128 12.67 7.82 7.46
CA GLU A 128 11.40 8.02 8.16
C GLU A 128 10.46 6.83 7.95
N TYR A 129 10.39 6.33 6.72
CA TYR A 129 9.63 5.13 6.39
C TYR A 129 10.10 3.90 7.17
N LEU A 130 11.43 3.63 7.22
CA LEU A 130 11.99 2.52 8.00
C LEU A 130 11.71 2.63 9.50
N THR A 131 11.58 3.84 10.02
CA THR A 131 11.22 4.08 11.41
C THR A 131 9.72 3.84 11.62
N LEU A 132 8.90 4.34 10.70
CA LEU A 132 7.44 4.25 10.75
C LEU A 132 6.93 2.80 10.72
N ILE A 133 7.52 1.92 9.92
CA ILE A 133 7.11 0.51 9.85
C ILE A 133 7.37 -0.26 11.16
N LYS A 134 8.21 0.27 12.05
CA LYS A 134 8.50 -0.33 13.37
C LYS A 134 7.52 0.13 14.46
N PHE A 135 6.66 1.12 14.18
CA PHE A 135 5.74 1.67 15.14
C PHE A 135 4.69 0.65 15.61
N PRO A 136 4.15 0.83 16.82
CA PRO A 136 3.02 0.05 17.29
C PRO A 136 1.89 0.04 16.25
N MET A 137 1.20 -1.06 16.09
CA MET A 137 0.26 -1.37 15.02
C MET A 137 0.93 -1.62 13.66
N PHE A 138 1.77 -0.73 13.13
CA PHE A 138 2.39 -0.88 11.79
C PHE A 138 3.36 -2.06 11.69
N ARG A 139 4.05 -2.40 12.76
CA ARG A 139 4.90 -3.60 12.86
C ARG A 139 4.18 -4.92 12.63
N LEU A 140 2.85 -4.92 12.69
CA LEU A 140 2.04 -6.11 12.41
C LEU A 140 1.91 -6.43 10.92
N GLY A 141 2.44 -5.55 10.07
CA GLY A 141 2.45 -5.68 8.62
C GLY A 141 1.16 -5.19 7.96
N ARG A 142 1.23 -5.01 6.63
CA ARG A 142 0.18 -4.42 5.80
C ARG A 142 -1.21 -5.02 6.04
N TYR A 143 -1.32 -6.34 6.07
CA TYR A 143 -2.61 -7.03 6.15
C TYR A 143 -3.31 -6.90 7.50
N LYS A 144 -2.57 -6.62 8.58
CA LYS A 144 -3.15 -6.47 9.92
C LYS A 144 -3.28 -5.02 10.36
N SER A 145 -2.42 -4.15 9.87
CA SER A 145 -2.42 -2.74 10.26
C SER A 145 -3.07 -1.82 9.23
N GLY A 146 -3.36 -2.32 8.03
CA GLY A 146 -3.84 -1.50 6.93
C GLY A 146 -2.83 -0.51 6.36
N LEU A 147 -1.55 -0.58 6.76
CA LEU A 147 -0.52 0.34 6.29
C LEU A 147 -0.22 0.12 4.81
N ILE A 148 -0.35 1.17 4.01
CA ILE A 148 -0.03 1.18 2.59
C ILE A 148 1.05 2.25 2.36
N ALA A 149 2.22 1.82 1.89
CA ALA A 149 3.28 2.71 1.47
C ALA A 149 3.38 2.68 -0.06
N GLN A 150 3.23 3.83 -0.68
CA GLN A 150 3.40 4.00 -2.13
C GLN A 150 4.73 4.71 -2.38
N GLU A 151 5.65 4.01 -3.02
CA GLU A 151 6.90 4.59 -3.47
C GLU A 151 6.66 5.50 -4.67
N LYS A 152 7.20 6.71 -4.62
CA LYS A 152 7.21 7.67 -5.72
C LYS A 152 8.60 8.24 -5.91
N ASN A 153 9.04 8.28 -7.15
CA ASN A 153 10.31 8.91 -7.50
C ASN A 153 10.16 10.42 -7.59
N PHE A 154 10.91 11.11 -6.75
CA PHE A 154 11.02 12.58 -6.77
C PHE A 154 12.34 13.00 -7.36
N ARG A 155 12.28 14.02 -8.23
CA ARG A 155 13.47 14.65 -8.77
C ARG A 155 14.02 15.64 -7.75
N LEU A 156 15.23 15.38 -7.25
CA LEU A 156 15.96 16.29 -6.38
C LEU A 156 16.97 17.08 -7.22
N ASN A 157 16.88 18.41 -7.17
CA ASN A 157 17.80 19.33 -7.80
C ASN A 157 18.51 20.13 -6.68
N PRO A 158 19.72 19.73 -6.23
CA PRO A 158 20.41 20.39 -5.12
C PRO A 158 20.67 21.87 -5.36
N TYR A 159 20.80 22.27 -6.63
CA TYR A 159 21.06 23.64 -7.07
C TYR A 159 19.85 24.23 -7.78
N GLU A 160 18.75 24.40 -7.10
CA GLU A 160 17.37 24.71 -7.53
C GLU A 160 17.20 25.42 -8.89
N ASN A 161 18.08 26.36 -9.26
CA ASN A 161 17.94 27.18 -10.45
C ASN A 161 18.90 26.83 -11.61
N ILE A 162 19.83 25.90 -11.40
CA ILE A 162 20.78 25.52 -12.45
C ILE A 162 20.12 24.47 -13.35
N GLY A 163 19.93 24.85 -14.62
CA GLY A 163 19.39 23.92 -15.63
C GLY A 163 17.88 23.63 -15.52
N TYR A 164 17.11 24.41 -14.75
CA TYR A 164 15.67 24.17 -14.50
C TYR A 164 14.83 23.96 -15.77
N ARG A 165 15.25 24.53 -16.90
CA ARG A 165 14.55 24.35 -18.20
C ARG A 165 15.07 23.19 -19.04
N THR A 166 16.21 22.62 -18.68
CA THR A 166 16.93 21.60 -19.46
C THR A 166 17.08 20.25 -18.73
N ILE A 167 16.92 20.23 -17.42
CA ILE A 167 16.99 19.08 -16.55
C ILE A 167 15.61 18.78 -15.93
#